data_f348c45312a33920cefcf47c930847a0
#
_entry.id   f348c45312a33920cefcf47c930847a0
#
_cell.length_a   1.000
_cell.length_b   1.000
_cell.length_c   1.000
_cell.angle_alpha   90.00
_cell.angle_beta   90.00
_cell.angle_gamma   90.00
#
_symmetry.space_group_name_H-M   'P 1'
#
loop_
_entity.id
_entity.type
_entity.pdbx_description
1 polymer ?
#
loop_
_entity_poly.entity_id
_entity_poly.type
_entity_poly.pdbx_seq_one_letter_code
_entity_poly.pdbx_strand_id
1 'polypeptide(L)'
;MRNILLTTVTALLLASCGVYKPYSRPEEVKTDGLYGTDIQAEDTASIASLHWSELFTDTRLQSLIRRGLENNNDLNVARLKVVEAEATLMSSRLAYLPSVSLAPQGTLSSFDGSKTTKTYTLAASAEWELDLFGKLTNAKRGARAALEQSRAYRQAVQTQLIATIAKIGRASCRERV
;
A
#
# COMPACT_ATOMS: atom_id res chain seq x y z
N MET A 1 -39.43 35.93 4.97
CA MET A 1 -38.04 36.27 4.57
C MET A 1 -37.00 35.57 5.43
N ARG A 2 -37.07 35.58 6.77
CA ARG A 2 -36.10 34.95 7.67
C ARG A 2 -35.96 33.43 7.44
N ASN A 3 -37.05 32.72 7.18
CA ASN A 3 -36.99 31.24 6.95
C ASN A 3 -36.42 30.90 5.56
N ILE A 4 -36.65 31.74 4.55
CA ILE A 4 -36.06 31.54 3.21
C ILE A 4 -34.56 31.78 3.26
N LEU A 5 -34.09 32.76 4.00
CA LEU A 5 -32.68 33.04 4.18
C LEU A 5 -31.96 31.89 4.91
N LEU A 6 -32.60 31.32 5.94
CA LEU A 6 -32.08 30.14 6.66
C LEU A 6 -31.98 28.92 5.75
N THR A 7 -32.99 28.63 4.95
CA THR A 7 -32.95 27.45 4.02
C THR A 7 -31.93 27.61 2.91
N THR A 8 -31.75 28.84 2.37
CA THR A 8 -30.71 29.08 1.35
C THR A 8 -29.31 28.98 1.92
N VAL A 9 -29.05 29.47 3.14
CA VAL A 9 -27.73 29.32 3.80
C VAL A 9 -27.44 27.84 4.11
N THR A 10 -28.45 27.08 4.58
CA THR A 10 -28.28 25.65 4.85
C THR A 10 -28.01 24.86 3.55
N ALA A 11 -28.69 25.19 2.45
CA ALA A 11 -28.48 24.58 1.14
C ALA A 11 -27.07 24.88 0.58
N LEU A 12 -26.57 26.11 0.75
CA LEU A 12 -25.20 26.49 0.35
C LEU A 12 -24.12 25.79 1.17
N LEU A 13 -24.35 25.56 2.47
CA LEU A 13 -23.42 24.82 3.31
C LEU A 13 -23.37 23.33 2.94
N LEU A 14 -24.46 22.74 2.47
CA LEU A 14 -24.52 21.35 2.02
C LEU A 14 -23.88 21.15 0.64
N ALA A 15 -23.83 22.18 -0.22
CA ALA A 15 -23.19 22.10 -1.54
C ALA A 15 -21.66 22.12 -1.50
N SER A 16 -21.04 22.45 -0.34
CA SER A 16 -19.57 22.54 -0.18
C SER A 16 -18.85 21.20 -0.07
N CYS A 17 -19.55 20.05 -0.10
CA CYS A 17 -18.93 18.72 0.08
C CYS A 17 -18.13 18.18 -1.12
N GLY A 18 -17.96 18.95 -2.19
CA GLY A 18 -17.28 18.54 -3.43
C GLY A 18 -15.84 19.02 -3.61
N VAL A 19 -15.10 19.35 -2.55
CA VAL A 19 -13.76 19.96 -2.63
C VAL A 19 -12.70 19.00 -3.18
N TYR A 20 -12.89 17.68 -3.11
CA TYR A 20 -11.95 16.71 -3.64
C TYR A 20 -12.40 16.17 -5.00
N LYS A 21 -11.75 16.63 -6.07
CA LYS A 21 -11.82 15.92 -7.35
C LYS A 21 -11.05 14.60 -7.20
N PRO A 22 -11.66 13.44 -7.49
CA PRO A 22 -10.90 12.19 -7.54
C PRO A 22 -9.81 12.35 -8.61
N TYR A 23 -8.60 11.84 -8.31
CA TYR A 23 -7.52 11.80 -9.28
C TYR A 23 -8.01 11.02 -10.51
N SER A 24 -8.04 11.68 -11.65
CA SER A 24 -8.19 11.05 -12.96
C SER A 24 -6.81 11.04 -13.62
N ARG A 25 -6.39 9.87 -14.09
CA ARG A 25 -5.19 9.77 -14.92
C ARG A 25 -5.36 10.69 -16.13
N PRO A 26 -4.36 11.55 -16.46
CA PRO A 26 -4.42 12.33 -17.68
C PRO A 26 -4.69 11.40 -18.86
N GLU A 27 -5.73 11.70 -19.63
CA GLU A 27 -5.99 10.99 -20.87
C GLU A 27 -4.84 11.33 -21.82
N GLU A 28 -4.17 10.29 -22.30
CA GLU A 28 -3.20 10.27 -23.38
C GLU A 28 -2.00 11.24 -23.30
N VAL A 29 -0.92 10.72 -22.77
CA VAL A 29 0.38 11.12 -23.31
C VAL A 29 0.39 10.59 -24.76
N LYS A 30 0.24 11.48 -25.73
CA LYS A 30 0.34 11.11 -27.16
C LYS A 30 1.72 10.55 -27.41
N THR A 31 1.80 9.25 -27.54
CA THR A 31 3.04 8.52 -27.86
C THR A 31 3.18 8.29 -29.37
N ASP A 32 2.20 8.75 -30.14
CA ASP A 32 2.19 8.62 -31.58
C ASP A 32 3.42 9.31 -32.20
N GLY A 33 4.24 8.52 -32.87
CA GLY A 33 5.44 9.00 -33.56
C GLY A 33 6.71 9.12 -32.71
N LEU A 34 6.68 8.88 -31.38
CA LEU A 34 7.88 8.92 -30.54
C LEU A 34 8.90 7.81 -30.84
N TYR A 35 8.45 6.69 -31.36
CA TYR A 35 9.27 5.50 -31.68
C TYR A 35 9.24 5.13 -33.16
N GLY A 36 8.82 6.04 -34.06
CA GLY A 36 8.67 5.78 -35.49
C GLY A 36 7.24 5.36 -35.88
N THR A 37 6.91 5.55 -37.17
CA THR A 37 5.57 5.31 -37.70
C THR A 37 5.28 3.84 -38.09
N ASP A 38 6.29 2.95 -38.01
CA ASP A 38 6.24 1.60 -38.55
C ASP A 38 6.11 0.48 -37.52
N ILE A 39 5.67 0.79 -36.29
CA ILE A 39 5.34 -0.28 -35.34
C ILE A 39 3.97 -0.82 -35.71
N GLN A 40 3.96 -1.92 -36.47
CA GLN A 40 2.75 -2.67 -36.74
C GLN A 40 2.18 -3.15 -35.40
N ALA A 41 0.94 -2.78 -35.11
CA ALA A 41 0.25 -3.05 -33.86
C ALA A 41 0.00 -4.55 -33.57
N GLU A 42 0.51 -5.47 -34.38
CA GLU A 42 0.32 -6.91 -34.23
C GLU A 42 1.32 -7.56 -33.26
N ASP A 43 2.44 -6.93 -32.95
CA ASP A 43 3.42 -7.49 -32.00
C ASP A 43 3.37 -6.74 -30.65
N THR A 44 2.28 -6.92 -29.92
CA THR A 44 2.11 -6.43 -28.55
C THR A 44 2.80 -7.32 -27.50
N ALA A 45 3.54 -8.35 -27.93
CA ALA A 45 4.33 -9.19 -27.04
C ALA A 45 5.56 -8.40 -26.53
N SER A 46 5.33 -7.53 -25.54
CA SER A 46 6.40 -6.83 -24.86
C SER A 46 7.34 -7.82 -24.18
N ILE A 47 8.65 -7.67 -24.37
CA ILE A 47 9.69 -8.39 -23.61
C ILE A 47 9.43 -8.31 -22.10
N ALA A 48 8.78 -7.25 -21.63
CA ALA A 48 8.40 -7.07 -20.24
C ALA A 48 7.35 -8.10 -19.74
N SER A 49 6.61 -8.75 -20.64
CA SER A 49 5.65 -9.81 -20.28
C SER A 49 6.29 -11.20 -20.21
N LEU A 50 7.49 -11.39 -20.76
CA LEU A 50 8.19 -12.67 -20.72
C LEU A 50 8.74 -12.96 -19.33
N HIS A 51 8.62 -14.22 -18.94
CA HIS A 51 9.23 -14.66 -17.69
C HIS A 51 10.77 -14.70 -17.86
N TRP A 52 11.51 -14.28 -16.84
CA TRP A 52 12.97 -14.16 -16.91
C TRP A 52 13.67 -15.47 -17.32
N SER A 53 13.08 -16.65 -17.01
CA SER A 53 13.63 -17.95 -17.41
C SER A 53 13.55 -18.24 -18.91
N GLU A 54 12.70 -17.53 -19.64
CA GLU A 54 12.59 -17.61 -21.10
C GLU A 54 13.64 -16.72 -21.77
N LEU A 55 14.01 -15.59 -21.10
CA LEU A 55 15.04 -14.68 -21.56
C LEU A 55 16.47 -15.25 -21.35
N PHE A 56 16.68 -16.00 -20.29
CA PHE A 56 17.98 -16.57 -19.94
C PHE A 56 17.93 -18.08 -20.04
N THR A 57 18.44 -18.63 -21.16
CA THR A 57 18.41 -20.07 -21.47
C THR A 57 19.52 -20.88 -20.81
N ASP A 58 20.59 -20.23 -20.30
CA ASP A 58 21.68 -20.88 -19.58
C ASP A 58 21.22 -21.42 -18.23
N THR A 59 21.28 -22.72 -18.03
CA THR A 59 20.84 -23.41 -16.81
C THR A 59 21.66 -23.04 -15.57
N ARG A 60 22.94 -22.70 -15.74
CA ARG A 60 23.81 -22.26 -14.63
C ARG A 60 23.40 -20.86 -14.19
N LEU A 61 23.16 -19.95 -15.14
CA LEU A 61 22.67 -18.62 -14.84
C LEU A 61 21.30 -18.65 -14.18
N GLN A 62 20.38 -19.49 -14.68
CA GLN A 62 19.07 -19.68 -14.07
C GLN A 62 19.18 -20.16 -12.61
N SER A 63 20.09 -21.08 -12.31
CA SER A 63 20.30 -21.56 -10.94
C SER A 63 20.81 -20.46 -10.00
N LEU A 64 21.73 -19.61 -10.49
CA LEU A 64 22.24 -18.45 -9.75
C LEU A 64 21.14 -17.40 -9.49
N ILE A 65 20.32 -17.12 -10.50
CA ILE A 65 19.19 -16.19 -10.35
C ILE A 65 18.20 -16.72 -9.31
N ARG A 66 17.80 -18.00 -9.37
CA ARG A 66 16.89 -18.60 -8.37
C ARG A 66 17.46 -18.46 -6.96
N ARG A 67 18.73 -18.83 -6.78
CA ARG A 67 19.42 -18.73 -5.49
C ARG A 67 19.47 -17.29 -4.98
N GLY A 68 19.69 -16.32 -5.89
CA GLY A 68 19.64 -14.90 -5.57
C GLY A 68 18.26 -14.44 -5.14
N LEU A 69 17.20 -14.85 -5.86
CA LEU A 69 15.81 -14.50 -5.54
C LEU A 69 15.33 -15.11 -4.21
N GLU A 70 15.87 -16.25 -3.82
CA GLU A 70 15.51 -16.92 -2.55
C GLU A 70 16.22 -16.30 -1.35
N ASN A 71 17.47 -15.86 -1.52
CA ASN A 71 18.34 -15.49 -0.40
C ASN A 71 18.67 -13.99 -0.33
N ASN A 72 18.13 -13.15 -1.22
CA ASN A 72 18.43 -11.72 -1.20
C ASN A 72 17.62 -10.99 -0.11
N ASN A 73 18.34 -10.28 0.77
CA ASN A 73 17.75 -9.56 1.89
C ASN A 73 16.86 -8.38 1.42
N ASP A 74 17.29 -7.64 0.40
CA ASP A 74 16.53 -6.48 -0.10
C ASP A 74 15.19 -6.91 -0.70
N LEU A 75 15.19 -8.05 -1.42
CA LEU A 75 13.94 -8.61 -1.94
C LEU A 75 13.03 -9.12 -0.81
N ASN A 76 13.59 -9.69 0.25
CA ASN A 76 12.82 -10.11 1.43
C ASN A 76 12.22 -8.89 2.16
N VAL A 77 12.99 -7.81 2.32
CA VAL A 77 12.47 -6.54 2.86
C VAL A 77 11.35 -5.99 1.98
N ALA A 78 11.50 -6.02 0.66
CA ALA A 78 10.46 -5.57 -0.26
C ALA A 78 9.18 -6.43 -0.16
N ARG A 79 9.31 -7.74 0.05
CA ARG A 79 8.17 -8.65 0.30
C ARG A 79 7.46 -8.31 1.61
N LEU A 80 8.21 -8.07 2.69
CA LEU A 80 7.65 -7.70 3.99
C LEU A 80 6.93 -6.35 3.95
N LYS A 81 7.42 -5.38 3.16
CA LYS A 81 6.72 -4.11 2.93
C LYS A 81 5.36 -4.28 2.25
N VAL A 82 5.21 -5.28 1.38
CA VAL A 82 3.89 -5.61 0.80
C VAL A 82 2.95 -6.13 1.89
N VAL A 83 3.43 -7.03 2.77
CA VAL A 83 2.64 -7.57 3.89
C VAL A 83 2.22 -6.46 4.86
N GLU A 84 3.13 -5.53 5.18
CA GLU A 84 2.83 -4.35 6.00
C GLU A 84 1.75 -3.46 5.36
N ALA A 85 1.84 -3.20 4.06
CA ALA A 85 0.84 -2.41 3.33
C ALA A 85 -0.53 -3.14 3.26
N GLU A 86 -0.55 -4.46 3.14
CA GLU A 86 -1.77 -5.28 3.21
C GLU A 86 -2.43 -5.19 4.59
N ALA A 87 -1.64 -5.27 5.67
CA ALA A 87 -2.12 -5.10 7.03
C ALA A 87 -2.68 -3.68 7.27
N THR A 88 -2.00 -2.66 6.76
CA THR A 88 -2.46 -1.26 6.82
C THR A 88 -3.78 -1.06 6.08
N LEU A 89 -3.94 -1.66 4.89
CA LEU A 89 -5.21 -1.64 4.15
C LEU A 89 -6.31 -2.36 4.93
N MET A 90 -6.00 -3.49 5.56
CA MET A 90 -6.95 -4.22 6.40
C MET A 90 -7.39 -3.37 7.60
N SER A 91 -6.45 -2.71 8.30
CA SER A 91 -6.75 -1.78 9.38
C SER A 91 -7.68 -0.64 8.92
N SER A 92 -7.41 -0.05 7.74
CA SER A 92 -8.25 1.00 7.17
C SER A 92 -9.67 0.51 6.81
N ARG A 93 -9.83 -0.78 6.50
CA ARG A 93 -11.16 -1.39 6.28
C ARG A 93 -11.90 -1.63 7.58
N LEU A 94 -11.18 -2.06 8.62
CA LEU A 94 -11.75 -2.32 9.94
C LEU A 94 -12.16 -1.03 10.67
N ALA A 95 -11.58 0.12 10.31
CA ALA A 95 -11.93 1.43 10.86
C ALA A 95 -13.40 1.84 10.61
N TYR A 96 -14.12 1.17 9.69
CA TYR A 96 -15.56 1.35 9.53
C TYR A 96 -16.41 0.62 10.57
N LEU A 97 -15.81 -0.30 11.32
CA LEU A 97 -16.51 -1.05 12.37
C LEU A 97 -16.36 -0.30 13.71
N PRO A 98 -17.36 -0.45 14.61
CA PRO A 98 -17.20 0.08 15.96
C PRO A 98 -16.06 -0.61 16.70
N SER A 99 -15.25 0.16 17.40
CA SER A 99 -14.24 -0.36 18.33
C SER A 99 -14.87 -0.60 19.69
N VAL A 100 -14.60 -1.76 20.29
CA VAL A 100 -15.04 -2.10 21.64
C VAL A 100 -13.80 -2.27 22.50
N SER A 101 -13.74 -1.56 23.61
CA SER A 101 -12.66 -1.69 24.58
C SER A 101 -13.19 -2.08 25.95
N LEU A 102 -12.43 -2.90 26.65
CA LEU A 102 -12.68 -3.33 28.02
C LEU A 102 -11.46 -2.91 28.86
N ALA A 103 -11.69 -2.06 29.85
CA ALA A 103 -10.65 -1.51 30.69
C ALA A 103 -10.85 -1.91 32.16
N PRO A 104 -10.30 -3.06 32.62
CA PRO A 104 -10.25 -3.39 34.02
C PRO A 104 -9.20 -2.50 34.72
N GLN A 105 -9.57 -1.89 35.82
CA GLN A 105 -8.68 -1.10 36.66
C GLN A 105 -8.76 -1.55 38.11
N GLY A 106 -7.61 -1.64 38.77
CA GLY A 106 -7.50 -1.91 40.19
C GLY A 106 -6.65 -0.83 40.87
N THR A 107 -7.20 -0.16 41.87
CA THR A 107 -6.48 0.82 42.68
C THR A 107 -6.34 0.34 44.10
N LEU A 108 -5.11 0.38 44.60
CA LEU A 108 -4.78 0.16 46.00
C LEU A 108 -4.37 1.49 46.61
N SER A 109 -5.11 1.98 47.59
CA SER A 109 -4.83 3.26 48.26
C SER A 109 -4.61 3.01 49.76
N SER A 110 -3.48 3.47 50.28
CA SER A 110 -3.18 3.46 51.72
C SER A 110 -2.63 4.82 52.06
N PHE A 111 -3.15 5.44 53.12
CA PHE A 111 -2.72 6.72 53.60
C PHE A 111 -2.46 6.64 55.13
N ASP A 112 -1.29 7.05 55.56
CA ASP A 112 -0.90 7.25 56.96
C ASP A 112 -1.23 6.08 57.92
N GLY A 113 -0.83 4.86 57.51
CA GLY A 113 -1.05 3.65 58.35
C GLY A 113 -2.52 3.15 58.40
N SER A 114 -3.43 3.77 57.65
CA SER A 114 -4.82 3.33 57.58
C SER A 114 -4.97 2.04 56.75
N LYS A 115 -6.11 1.33 56.93
CA LYS A 115 -6.40 0.13 56.18
C LYS A 115 -6.40 0.39 54.68
N THR A 116 -5.65 -0.40 53.94
CA THR A 116 -5.60 -0.32 52.47
C THR A 116 -6.99 -0.48 51.86
N THR A 117 -7.43 0.54 51.13
CA THR A 117 -8.65 0.50 50.33
C THR A 117 -8.35 -0.10 48.99
N LYS A 118 -9.13 -1.10 48.58
CA LYS A 118 -9.03 -1.79 47.30
C LYS A 118 -10.27 -1.44 46.46
N THR A 119 -10.07 -0.80 45.32
CA THR A 119 -11.15 -0.47 44.41
C THR A 119 -10.90 -1.16 43.08
N TYR A 120 -11.89 -1.90 42.59
CA TYR A 120 -11.87 -2.54 41.26
C TYR A 120 -12.97 -1.93 40.42
N THR A 121 -12.60 -1.47 39.23
CA THR A 121 -13.53 -0.91 38.26
C THR A 121 -13.39 -1.67 36.95
N LEU A 122 -14.50 -2.09 36.39
CA LEU A 122 -14.56 -2.66 35.05
C LEU A 122 -15.38 -1.72 34.19
N ALA A 123 -14.72 -1.06 33.23
CA ALA A 123 -15.38 -0.19 32.29
C ALA A 123 -15.38 -0.85 30.90
N ALA A 124 -16.51 -0.81 30.22
CA ALA A 124 -16.63 -1.17 28.81
C ALA A 124 -17.04 0.06 28.02
N SER A 125 -16.38 0.33 26.91
CA SER A 125 -16.73 1.42 25.99
C SER A 125 -16.82 0.91 24.55
N ALA A 126 -17.73 1.51 23.79
CA ALA A 126 -17.86 1.27 22.37
C ALA A 126 -17.82 2.64 21.66
N GLU A 127 -16.95 2.75 20.66
CA GLU A 127 -16.78 3.96 19.86
C GLU A 127 -16.98 3.65 18.38
N TRP A 128 -17.70 4.49 17.69
CA TRP A 128 -17.95 4.33 16.27
C TRP A 128 -17.79 5.67 15.54
N GLU A 129 -16.90 5.71 14.56
CA GLU A 129 -16.67 6.88 13.72
C GLU A 129 -17.49 6.77 12.43
N LEU A 130 -18.44 7.69 12.23
CA LEU A 130 -19.21 7.80 10.99
C LEU A 130 -18.44 8.64 9.96
N ASP A 131 -18.29 8.12 8.75
CA ASP A 131 -17.53 8.76 7.67
C ASP A 131 -18.36 9.83 6.93
N LEU A 132 -18.78 10.89 7.62
CA LEU A 132 -19.60 11.95 7.05
C LEU A 132 -18.85 12.81 6.00
N PHE A 133 -17.54 12.96 6.15
CA PHE A 133 -16.70 13.81 5.30
C PHE A 133 -15.68 13.03 4.45
N GLY A 134 -15.80 11.73 4.37
CA GLY A 134 -14.95 10.90 3.55
C GLY A 134 -13.52 10.67 4.11
N LYS A 135 -13.27 10.93 5.40
CA LYS A 135 -11.99 10.70 6.06
C LYS A 135 -11.54 9.24 5.95
N LEU A 136 -12.41 8.31 6.37
CA LEU A 136 -12.13 6.88 6.33
C LEU A 136 -12.07 6.36 4.89
N THR A 137 -12.93 6.86 4.01
CA THR A 137 -12.94 6.53 2.58
C THR A 137 -11.62 6.92 1.92
N ASN A 138 -11.12 8.13 2.18
CA ASN A 138 -9.85 8.59 1.61
C ASN A 138 -8.64 7.89 2.24
N ALA A 139 -8.67 7.59 3.53
CA ALA A 139 -7.64 6.78 4.19
C ALA A 139 -7.53 5.38 3.55
N LYS A 140 -8.65 4.71 3.33
CA LYS A 140 -8.70 3.39 2.65
C LYS A 140 -8.20 3.47 1.20
N ARG A 141 -8.56 4.53 0.46
CA ARG A 141 -8.06 4.75 -0.92
C ARG A 141 -6.54 4.96 -0.92
N GLY A 142 -6.03 5.77 0.01
CA GLY A 142 -4.59 5.98 0.21
C GLY A 142 -3.86 4.69 0.56
N ALA A 143 -4.37 3.90 1.49
CA ALA A 143 -3.80 2.61 1.87
C ALA A 143 -3.79 1.60 0.69
N ARG A 144 -4.84 1.60 -0.15
CA ARG A 144 -4.87 0.78 -1.37
C ARG A 144 -3.79 1.22 -2.38
N ALA A 145 -3.63 2.52 -2.59
CA ALA A 145 -2.59 3.04 -3.48
C ALA A 145 -1.18 2.71 -2.95
N ALA A 146 -0.96 2.80 -1.63
CA ALA A 146 0.30 2.41 -0.99
C ALA A 146 0.60 0.91 -1.15
N LEU A 147 -0.42 0.05 -1.13
CA LEU A 147 -0.26 -1.38 -1.41
C LEU A 147 0.20 -1.62 -2.86
N GLU A 148 -0.43 -0.98 -3.83
CA GLU A 148 -0.02 -1.10 -5.24
C GLU A 148 1.40 -0.56 -5.46
N GLN A 149 1.75 0.54 -4.82
CA GLN A 149 3.12 1.07 -4.81
C GLN A 149 4.13 0.06 -4.25
N SER A 150 3.82 -0.60 -3.12
CA SER A 150 4.69 -1.60 -2.51
C SER A 150 4.89 -2.82 -3.42
N ARG A 151 3.84 -3.26 -4.12
CA ARG A 151 3.90 -4.36 -5.10
C ARG A 151 4.78 -4.00 -6.29
N ALA A 152 4.62 -2.79 -6.84
CA ALA A 152 5.46 -2.30 -7.93
C ALA A 152 6.93 -2.16 -7.51
N TYR A 153 7.18 -1.66 -6.29
CA TYR A 153 8.53 -1.58 -5.73
C TYR A 153 9.18 -2.96 -5.58
N ARG A 154 8.47 -3.96 -5.06
CA ARG A 154 8.96 -5.35 -4.99
C ARG A 154 9.34 -5.88 -6.37
N GLN A 155 8.50 -5.61 -7.39
CA GLN A 155 8.80 -6.03 -8.77
C GLN A 155 10.05 -5.33 -9.30
N ALA A 156 10.23 -4.05 -9.04
CA ALA A 156 11.43 -3.29 -9.44
C ALA A 156 12.69 -3.86 -8.79
N VAL A 157 12.68 -4.15 -7.49
CA VAL A 157 13.80 -4.78 -6.76
C VAL A 157 14.13 -6.15 -7.35
N GLN A 158 13.10 -6.96 -7.64
CA GLN A 158 13.29 -8.28 -8.26
C GLN A 158 13.94 -8.17 -9.63
N THR A 159 13.47 -7.26 -10.48
CA THR A 159 14.02 -7.04 -11.82
C THR A 159 15.46 -6.55 -11.75
N GLN A 160 15.76 -5.61 -10.86
CA GLN A 160 17.10 -5.10 -10.63
C GLN A 160 18.06 -6.22 -10.17
N LEU A 161 17.61 -7.08 -9.28
CA LEU A 161 18.42 -8.22 -8.80
C LEU A 161 18.74 -9.19 -9.94
N ILE A 162 17.75 -9.57 -10.74
CA ILE A 162 17.93 -10.44 -11.91
C ILE A 162 18.93 -9.82 -12.89
N ALA A 163 18.76 -8.55 -13.22
CA ALA A 163 19.65 -7.83 -14.12
C ALA A 163 21.10 -7.78 -13.61
N THR A 164 21.26 -7.56 -12.29
CA THR A 164 22.59 -7.51 -11.65
C THR A 164 23.28 -8.88 -11.71
N ILE A 165 22.58 -9.97 -11.38
CA ILE A 165 23.13 -11.33 -11.44
C ILE A 165 23.49 -11.71 -12.87
N ALA A 166 22.61 -11.39 -13.84
CA ALA A 166 22.85 -11.68 -15.25
C ALA A 166 24.07 -10.91 -15.80
N LYS A 167 24.26 -9.64 -15.41
CA LYS A 167 25.41 -8.82 -15.79
C LYS A 167 26.70 -9.40 -15.24
N ILE A 168 26.76 -9.76 -13.96
CA ILE A 168 27.94 -10.33 -13.30
C ILE A 168 28.26 -11.71 -13.88
N GLY A 169 27.24 -12.56 -14.10
CA GLY A 169 27.40 -13.87 -14.70
C GLY A 169 28.06 -13.83 -16.09
N ARG A 170 27.65 -12.88 -16.94
CA ARG A 170 28.24 -12.68 -18.26
C ARG A 170 29.68 -12.17 -18.20
N ALA A 171 29.98 -11.24 -17.29
CA ALA A 171 31.33 -10.72 -17.11
C ALA A 171 32.33 -11.83 -16.70
N SER A 172 31.94 -12.66 -15.72
CA SER A 172 32.74 -13.77 -15.24
C SER A 172 32.99 -14.87 -16.30
N CYS A 173 32.04 -15.11 -17.22
CA CYS A 173 32.22 -16.05 -18.32
C CYS A 173 33.18 -15.52 -19.40
N ARG A 174 33.27 -14.20 -19.58
CA ARG A 174 34.13 -13.59 -20.61
C ARG A 174 35.60 -13.50 -20.21
N GLU A 175 35.89 -13.49 -18.92
CA GLU A 175 37.25 -13.38 -18.40
C GLU A 175 37.98 -14.74 -18.30
N ARG A 176 37.30 -15.86 -18.54
CA ARG A 176 37.88 -17.23 -18.52
C ARG A 176 38.25 -17.77 -19.89
N VAL A 177 38.21 -16.96 -20.92
CA VAL A 177 38.72 -17.27 -22.28
C VAL A 177 39.94 -16.43 -22.54
#